data_03232562d3e5c064b97e8a848a022a93
#
_entry.id   03232562d3e5c064b97e8a848a022a93
#
_cell.length_a   1.000
_cell.length_b   1.000
_cell.length_c   1.000
_cell.angle_alpha   90.00
_cell.angle_beta   90.00
_cell.angle_gamma   90.00
#
_symmetry.space_group_name_H-M   'P 1'
#
loop_
_entity.id
_entity.type
_entity.pdbx_description
1 polymer ?
#
loop_
_entity_poly.entity_id
_entity_poly.type
_entity_poly.pdbx_seq_one_letter_code
_entity_poly.pdbx_strand_id
1 'polypeptide(L)'
;MSFDPIVASGPNGALPHARPTDRPLQAGDLVVLDFGGFVDGYASDMTRTVAIGEPEPAAVEVYHIVLEAQRRALEAARAGLTTRALDAVARTYIGEQGYGAQFSHGLGHGVGLQIHEWPSVSFRTEDVLPAGAVVTIEPGIYLPGRFGVRIEDMVLLQPDGALSLATSSKALIRVAAA
;
A
#
# COMPACT_ATOMS: atom_id res chain seq x y z
N MET A 1 7.45 9.97 14.76
CA MET A 1 6.93 9.44 13.47
C MET A 1 8.12 8.92 12.71
N SER A 2 7.96 7.84 11.92
CA SER A 2 9.01 7.25 11.07
C SER A 2 9.24 8.05 9.78
N PHE A 3 8.23 8.79 9.35
CA PHE A 3 8.24 9.71 8.21
C PHE A 3 7.14 10.77 8.36
N ASP A 4 7.12 11.77 7.47
CA ASP A 4 6.03 12.75 7.41
C ASP A 4 4.75 12.08 6.90
N PRO A 5 3.65 12.06 7.67
CA PRO A 5 2.42 11.38 7.25
C PRO A 5 1.87 11.90 5.92
N ILE A 6 1.38 10.99 5.09
CA ILE A 6 0.65 11.34 3.88
C ILE A 6 -0.85 11.30 4.18
N VAL A 7 -1.52 12.43 4.01
CA VAL A 7 -2.98 12.55 4.06
C VAL A 7 -3.41 13.21 2.75
N ALA A 8 -3.87 12.40 1.81
CA ALA A 8 -4.11 12.85 0.44
C ALA A 8 -5.51 12.51 -0.04
N SER A 9 -6.33 13.55 -0.26
CA SER A 9 -7.74 13.42 -0.65
C SER A 9 -8.01 13.72 -2.12
N GLY A 10 -8.97 13.01 -2.71
CA GLY A 10 -9.41 13.21 -4.09
C GLY A 10 -8.24 13.19 -5.07
N PRO A 11 -8.08 14.20 -5.95
CA PRO A 11 -7.01 14.25 -6.94
C PRO A 11 -5.58 14.18 -6.36
N ASN A 12 -5.37 14.66 -5.14
CA ASN A 12 -4.08 14.55 -4.45
C ASN A 12 -3.71 13.11 -4.14
N GLY A 13 -4.70 12.25 -3.84
CA GLY A 13 -4.48 10.82 -3.61
C GLY A 13 -3.88 10.09 -4.81
N ALA A 14 -3.94 10.67 -6.02
CA ALA A 14 -3.29 10.13 -7.21
C ALA A 14 -1.76 10.32 -7.24
N LEU A 15 -1.19 10.99 -6.24
CA LEU A 15 0.25 11.16 -6.07
C LEU A 15 0.73 10.23 -4.95
N PRO A 16 1.57 9.21 -5.24
CA PRO A 16 2.03 8.26 -4.22
C PRO A 16 2.68 8.91 -2.99
N HIS A 17 3.43 9.99 -3.21
CA HIS A 17 4.10 10.78 -2.16
C HIS A 17 3.51 12.19 -2.09
N ALA A 18 2.18 12.28 -2.02
CA ALA A 18 1.48 13.55 -1.91
C ALA A 18 1.89 14.30 -0.64
N ARG A 19 1.93 15.63 -0.74
CA ARG A 19 2.00 16.50 0.43
C ARG A 19 0.62 17.07 0.73
N PRO A 20 0.26 17.31 1.99
CA PRO A 20 -0.97 17.99 2.36
C PRO A 20 -1.11 19.33 1.63
N THR A 21 -2.34 19.68 1.27
CA THR A 21 -2.70 20.97 0.65
C THR A 21 -3.87 21.58 1.40
N ASP A 22 -4.20 22.83 1.09
CA ASP A 22 -5.36 23.54 1.67
C ASP A 22 -6.71 23.10 1.07
N ARG A 23 -6.71 22.09 0.16
CA ARG A 23 -7.95 21.57 -0.40
C ARG A 23 -8.78 20.90 0.71
N PRO A 24 -10.00 21.37 0.98
CA PRO A 24 -10.87 20.73 1.95
C PRO A 24 -11.32 19.34 1.46
N LEU A 25 -11.59 18.44 2.40
CA LEU A 25 -12.23 17.15 2.11
C LEU A 25 -13.61 17.39 1.50
N GLN A 26 -13.98 16.59 0.51
CA GLN A 26 -15.27 16.69 -0.17
C GLN A 26 -16.00 15.34 -0.10
N ALA A 27 -17.33 15.37 -0.06
CA ALA A 27 -18.13 14.16 -0.18
C ALA A 27 -17.80 13.43 -1.49
N GLY A 28 -17.57 12.11 -1.40
CA GLY A 28 -17.12 11.27 -2.50
C GLY A 28 -15.60 11.10 -2.61
N ASP A 29 -14.81 11.90 -1.89
CA ASP A 29 -13.34 11.73 -1.90
C ASP A 29 -12.93 10.37 -1.33
N LEU A 30 -11.96 9.73 -1.99
CA LEU A 30 -11.07 8.79 -1.32
C LEU A 30 -9.92 9.57 -0.67
N VAL A 31 -9.51 9.12 0.51
CA VAL A 31 -8.40 9.71 1.28
C VAL A 31 -7.38 8.62 1.57
N VAL A 32 -6.20 8.73 1.00
CA VAL A 32 -5.04 7.90 1.34
C VAL A 32 -4.44 8.43 2.65
N LEU A 33 -4.34 7.55 3.64
CA LEU A 33 -3.76 7.80 4.95
C LEU A 33 -2.57 6.88 5.11
N ASP A 34 -1.36 7.43 5.07
CA ASP A 34 -0.12 6.70 5.17
C ASP A 34 0.71 7.29 6.32
N PHE A 35 1.00 6.46 7.32
CA PHE A 35 1.62 6.91 8.55
C PHE A 35 2.34 5.77 9.27
N GLY A 36 3.33 6.17 10.05
CA GLY A 36 4.10 5.26 10.87
C GLY A 36 4.78 5.97 12.04
N GLY A 37 5.38 5.18 12.91
CA GLY A 37 6.08 5.68 14.09
C GLY A 37 7.32 4.86 14.41
N PHE A 38 8.08 5.30 15.42
CA PHE A 38 9.16 4.55 16.00
C PHE A 38 8.77 3.98 17.36
N VAL A 39 9.09 2.72 17.60
CA VAL A 39 9.02 2.06 18.92
C VAL A 39 10.36 1.41 19.17
N ASP A 40 11.04 1.80 20.24
CA ASP A 40 12.36 1.30 20.63
C ASP A 40 13.41 1.34 19.48
N GLY A 41 13.32 2.36 18.62
CA GLY A 41 14.23 2.56 17.49
C GLY A 41 13.82 1.83 16.21
N TYR A 42 12.76 1.02 16.21
CA TYR A 42 12.23 0.37 15.02
C TYR A 42 11.09 1.17 14.40
N ALA A 43 11.15 1.34 13.09
CA ALA A 43 10.13 2.01 12.30
C ALA A 43 8.89 1.12 12.10
N SER A 44 7.74 1.75 11.98
CA SER A 44 6.51 1.13 11.47
C SER A 44 5.97 1.90 10.27
N ASP A 45 5.16 1.20 9.46
CA ASP A 45 4.58 1.70 8.23
C ASP A 45 3.20 1.09 7.99
N MET A 46 2.22 1.90 7.60
CA MET A 46 0.89 1.42 7.27
C MET A 46 0.11 2.43 6.45
N THR A 47 -0.47 1.99 5.34
CA THR A 47 -1.43 2.77 4.56
C THR A 47 -2.83 2.19 4.65
N ARG A 48 -3.82 3.07 4.78
CA ARG A 48 -5.24 2.80 4.54
C ARG A 48 -5.83 3.85 3.63
N THR A 49 -6.81 3.45 2.83
CA THR A 49 -7.64 4.40 2.07
C THR A 49 -9.05 4.35 2.62
N VAL A 50 -9.60 5.51 2.93
CA VAL A 50 -10.98 5.68 3.43
C VAL A 50 -11.78 6.54 2.47
N ALA A 51 -13.11 6.56 2.60
CA ALA A 51 -14.00 7.41 1.80
C ALA A 51 -14.71 8.45 2.67
N ILE A 52 -14.93 9.65 2.14
CA ILE A 52 -15.78 10.68 2.73
C ILE A 52 -17.17 10.54 2.12
N GLY A 53 -18.14 10.10 2.93
CA GLY A 53 -19.48 9.77 2.43
C GLY A 53 -19.47 8.60 1.45
N GLU A 54 -20.24 8.70 0.36
CA GLU A 54 -20.32 7.65 -0.66
C GLU A 54 -19.45 7.99 -1.87
N PRO A 55 -18.39 7.21 -2.14
CA PRO A 55 -17.53 7.43 -3.29
C PRO A 55 -18.20 6.95 -4.59
N GLU A 56 -17.71 7.41 -5.74
CA GLU A 56 -18.19 6.94 -7.03
C GLU A 56 -17.96 5.43 -7.24
N PRO A 57 -18.80 4.73 -8.00
CA PRO A 57 -18.67 3.27 -8.19
C PRO A 57 -17.29 2.84 -8.70
N ALA A 58 -16.68 3.61 -9.61
CA ALA A 58 -15.34 3.33 -10.13
C ALA A 58 -14.25 3.38 -9.04
N ALA A 59 -14.40 4.26 -8.03
CA ALA A 59 -13.48 4.33 -6.90
C ALA A 59 -13.60 3.10 -5.99
N VAL A 60 -14.82 2.61 -5.78
CA VAL A 60 -15.09 1.37 -5.04
C VAL A 60 -14.50 0.17 -5.77
N GLU A 61 -14.67 0.10 -7.10
CA GLU A 61 -14.08 -0.96 -7.93
C GLU A 61 -12.55 -0.98 -7.81
N VAL A 62 -11.89 0.16 -7.99
CA VAL A 62 -10.43 0.28 -7.86
C VAL A 62 -9.96 -0.09 -6.45
N TYR A 63 -10.71 0.30 -5.42
CA TYR A 63 -10.42 -0.10 -4.04
C TYR A 63 -10.38 -1.63 -3.89
N HIS A 64 -11.37 -2.33 -4.43
CA HIS A 64 -11.43 -3.79 -4.36
C HIS A 64 -10.33 -4.47 -5.19
N ILE A 65 -9.92 -3.89 -6.32
CA ILE A 65 -8.79 -4.39 -7.10
C ILE A 65 -7.49 -4.29 -6.28
N VAL A 66 -7.22 -3.15 -5.63
CA VAL A 66 -6.02 -2.97 -4.80
C VAL A 66 -6.06 -3.90 -3.58
N LEU A 67 -7.23 -4.04 -2.93
CA LEU A 67 -7.41 -4.94 -1.79
C LEU A 67 -7.12 -6.40 -2.18
N GLU A 68 -7.64 -6.85 -3.32
CA GLU A 68 -7.41 -8.21 -3.80
C GLU A 68 -5.94 -8.43 -4.21
N ALA A 69 -5.30 -7.43 -4.85
CA ALA A 69 -3.88 -7.48 -5.17
C ALA A 69 -3.02 -7.63 -3.91
N GLN A 70 -3.32 -6.85 -2.86
CA GLN A 70 -2.64 -6.91 -1.58
C GLN A 70 -2.85 -8.26 -0.88
N ARG A 71 -4.08 -8.78 -0.87
CA ARG A 71 -4.40 -10.10 -0.31
C ARG A 71 -3.60 -11.22 -0.98
N ARG A 72 -3.54 -11.23 -2.33
CA ARG A 72 -2.77 -12.22 -3.09
C ARG A 72 -1.27 -12.14 -2.79
N ALA A 73 -0.73 -10.92 -2.71
CA ALA A 73 0.67 -10.73 -2.39
C ALA A 73 1.01 -11.18 -0.96
N LEU A 74 0.14 -10.91 0.02
CA LEU A 74 0.28 -11.39 1.40
C LEU A 74 0.27 -12.91 1.47
N GLU A 75 -0.63 -13.58 0.75
CA GLU A 75 -0.73 -15.05 0.71
C GLU A 75 0.50 -15.70 0.04
N ALA A 76 1.09 -15.02 -0.94
CA ALA A 76 2.28 -15.52 -1.63
C ALA A 76 3.57 -15.22 -0.86
N ALA A 77 3.58 -14.21 0.01
CA ALA A 77 4.77 -13.72 0.69
C ALA A 77 5.42 -14.80 1.57
N ARG A 78 6.70 -15.07 1.35
CA ARG A 78 7.53 -15.97 2.16
C ARG A 78 9.00 -15.78 1.86
N ALA A 79 9.84 -16.26 2.74
CA ALA A 79 11.28 -16.34 2.47
C ALA A 79 11.58 -17.26 1.27
N GLY A 80 12.67 -17.01 0.59
CA GLY A 80 13.10 -17.78 -0.58
C GLY A 80 12.50 -17.36 -1.92
N LEU A 81 11.41 -16.55 -1.94
CA LEU A 81 10.98 -15.89 -3.16
C LEU A 81 11.98 -14.80 -3.57
N THR A 82 12.04 -14.49 -4.87
CA THR A 82 12.70 -13.25 -5.30
C THR A 82 11.78 -12.05 -5.12
N THR A 83 12.38 -10.89 -4.90
CA THR A 83 11.67 -9.60 -4.79
C THR A 83 10.78 -9.35 -6.01
N ARG A 84 11.28 -9.66 -7.22
CA ARG A 84 10.51 -9.57 -8.47
C ARG A 84 9.34 -10.55 -8.51
N ALA A 85 9.53 -11.78 -8.06
CA ALA A 85 8.46 -12.77 -8.05
C ALA A 85 7.30 -12.36 -7.14
N LEU A 86 7.60 -11.78 -5.97
CA LEU A 86 6.58 -11.29 -5.06
C LEU A 86 5.88 -10.05 -5.63
N ASP A 87 6.61 -9.09 -6.19
CA ASP A 87 6.03 -7.91 -6.88
C ASP A 87 5.09 -8.34 -8.02
N ALA A 88 5.50 -9.34 -8.81
CA ALA A 88 4.73 -9.81 -9.95
C ALA A 88 3.34 -10.34 -9.57
N VAL A 89 3.15 -10.87 -8.36
CA VAL A 89 1.83 -11.35 -7.89
C VAL A 89 0.78 -10.24 -7.92
N ALA A 90 1.09 -9.10 -7.31
CA ALA A 90 0.17 -7.95 -7.30
C ALA A 90 0.12 -7.26 -8.65
N ARG A 91 1.28 -7.05 -9.27
CA ARG A 91 1.40 -6.31 -10.53
C ARG A 91 0.69 -6.98 -11.69
N THR A 92 0.82 -8.30 -11.83
CA THR A 92 0.13 -9.05 -12.87
C THR A 92 -1.38 -8.95 -12.70
N TYR A 93 -1.89 -9.16 -11.49
CA TYR A 93 -3.31 -9.03 -11.22
C TYR A 93 -3.86 -7.63 -11.53
N ILE A 94 -3.18 -6.58 -11.06
CA ILE A 94 -3.57 -5.18 -11.37
C ILE A 94 -3.54 -4.93 -12.89
N GLY A 95 -2.55 -5.49 -13.59
CA GLY A 95 -2.44 -5.42 -15.04
C GLY A 95 -3.60 -6.10 -15.77
N GLU A 96 -4.00 -7.29 -15.33
CA GLU A 96 -5.16 -8.03 -15.86
C GLU A 96 -6.48 -7.29 -15.66
N GLN A 97 -6.56 -6.45 -14.60
CA GLN A 97 -7.71 -5.58 -14.36
C GLN A 97 -7.66 -4.27 -15.18
N GLY A 98 -6.64 -4.08 -16.05
CA GLY A 98 -6.50 -2.90 -16.91
C GLY A 98 -5.77 -1.71 -16.28
N TYR A 99 -5.23 -1.83 -15.08
CA TYR A 99 -4.60 -0.73 -14.34
C TYR A 99 -3.07 -0.85 -14.21
N GLY A 100 -2.42 -1.68 -15.03
CA GLY A 100 -0.98 -1.94 -14.92
C GLY A 100 -0.09 -0.69 -15.01
N ALA A 101 -0.46 0.29 -15.87
CA ALA A 101 0.27 1.55 -15.99
C ALA A 101 0.09 2.48 -14.77
N GLN A 102 -0.97 2.30 -14.00
CA GLN A 102 -1.31 3.09 -12.83
C GLN A 102 -0.69 2.57 -11.52
N PHE A 103 -0.05 1.40 -11.54
CA PHE A 103 0.78 0.91 -10.43
C PHE A 103 2.24 1.25 -10.71
N SER A 104 2.67 2.43 -10.31
CA SER A 104 3.91 3.08 -10.76
C SER A 104 5.15 2.81 -9.90
N HIS A 105 5.02 2.21 -8.71
CA HIS A 105 6.13 1.91 -7.79
C HIS A 105 6.31 0.40 -7.56
N GLY A 106 7.30 0.00 -6.77
CA GLY A 106 7.48 -1.39 -6.34
C GLY A 106 6.38 -1.83 -5.38
N LEU A 107 6.26 -3.14 -5.16
CA LEU A 107 5.27 -3.67 -4.24
C LEU A 107 5.56 -3.30 -2.78
N GLY A 108 6.84 -3.03 -2.43
CA GLY A 108 7.20 -2.67 -1.07
C GLY A 108 8.71 -2.61 -0.84
N HIS A 109 9.07 -2.49 0.42
CA HIS A 109 10.45 -2.33 0.87
C HIS A 109 10.67 -2.93 2.26
N GLY A 110 11.92 -3.14 2.64
CA GLY A 110 12.30 -3.50 4.00
C GLY A 110 12.00 -2.35 4.98
N VAL A 111 11.62 -2.73 6.19
CA VAL A 111 11.41 -1.81 7.32
C VAL A 111 12.14 -2.36 8.54
N GLY A 112 12.92 -1.52 9.22
CA GLY A 112 13.66 -1.90 10.41
C GLY A 112 14.10 -0.67 11.19
N LEU A 113 15.41 -0.43 11.27
CA LEU A 113 15.95 0.79 11.89
C LEU A 113 15.71 2.02 11.01
N GLN A 114 15.55 1.81 9.71
CA GLN A 114 15.14 2.84 8.77
C GLN A 114 13.76 2.50 8.20
N ILE A 115 13.01 3.54 7.81
CA ILE A 115 11.71 3.36 7.20
C ILE A 115 11.82 2.65 5.84
N HIS A 116 12.87 2.97 5.07
CA HIS A 116 13.20 2.28 3.83
C HIS A 116 14.57 1.64 3.96
N GLU A 117 14.60 0.31 3.98
CA GLU A 117 15.85 -0.44 3.97
C GLU A 117 15.73 -1.66 3.03
N TRP A 118 16.83 -2.41 2.89
CA TRP A 118 16.81 -3.65 2.13
C TRP A 118 15.93 -4.72 2.81
N PRO A 119 15.21 -5.56 2.02
CA PRO A 119 15.17 -5.65 0.56
C PRO A 119 14.13 -4.72 -0.09
N SER A 120 14.39 -4.27 -1.33
CA SER A 120 13.37 -3.60 -2.14
C SER A 120 12.53 -4.63 -2.88
N VAL A 121 11.23 -4.71 -2.59
CA VAL A 121 10.29 -5.64 -3.24
C VAL A 121 9.75 -4.99 -4.51
N SER A 122 10.39 -5.24 -5.64
CA SER A 122 10.13 -4.50 -6.86
C SER A 122 10.40 -5.33 -8.12
N PHE A 123 9.71 -5.02 -9.20
CA PHE A 123 10.01 -5.56 -10.54
C PHE A 123 11.42 -5.23 -11.06
N ARG A 124 12.14 -4.33 -10.39
CA ARG A 124 13.49 -3.88 -10.75
C ARG A 124 14.60 -4.64 -10.03
N THR A 125 14.26 -5.47 -9.04
CA THR A 125 15.23 -6.18 -8.19
C THR A 125 15.01 -7.68 -8.25
N GLU A 126 16.04 -8.50 -7.99
CA GLU A 126 15.97 -9.96 -7.99
C GLU A 126 16.62 -10.58 -6.75
N ASP A 127 16.67 -9.82 -5.65
CA ASP A 127 17.18 -10.34 -4.39
C ASP A 127 16.29 -11.48 -3.87
N VAL A 128 16.90 -12.46 -3.24
CA VAL A 128 16.16 -13.52 -2.52
C VAL A 128 15.75 -12.98 -1.16
N LEU A 129 14.47 -13.01 -0.88
CA LEU A 129 13.88 -12.56 0.38
C LEU A 129 14.33 -13.48 1.54
N PRO A 130 15.01 -12.97 2.58
CA PRO A 130 15.46 -13.79 3.70
C PRO A 130 14.35 -14.03 4.72
N ALA A 131 14.41 -15.17 5.41
CA ALA A 131 13.59 -15.39 6.59
C ALA A 131 13.97 -14.38 7.69
N GLY A 132 12.95 -13.86 8.39
CA GLY A 132 13.12 -12.85 9.43
C GLY A 132 13.15 -11.41 8.94
N ALA A 133 13.16 -11.17 7.62
CA ALA A 133 12.98 -9.81 7.12
C ALA A 133 11.54 -9.31 7.35
N VAL A 134 11.42 -8.04 7.69
CA VAL A 134 10.15 -7.31 7.70
C VAL A 134 10.09 -6.48 6.44
N VAL A 135 9.01 -6.63 5.67
CA VAL A 135 8.79 -5.87 4.42
C VAL A 135 7.37 -5.33 4.37
N THR A 136 7.17 -4.24 3.62
CA THR A 136 5.84 -3.74 3.29
C THR A 136 5.25 -4.50 2.10
N ILE A 137 3.91 -4.61 2.07
CA ILE A 137 3.12 -5.10 0.93
C ILE A 137 2.07 -4.02 0.67
N GLU A 138 2.33 -3.16 -0.31
CA GLU A 138 1.65 -1.88 -0.50
C GLU A 138 1.23 -1.59 -1.96
N PRO A 139 0.52 -2.50 -2.64
CA PRO A 139 0.08 -2.19 -4.00
C PRO A 139 -0.80 -0.94 -4.01
N GLY A 140 -0.73 -0.18 -5.11
CA GLY A 140 -1.54 1.02 -5.29
C GLY A 140 -1.92 1.25 -6.75
N ILE A 141 -3.05 1.90 -6.96
CA ILE A 141 -3.53 2.38 -8.26
C ILE A 141 -3.78 3.88 -8.13
N TYR A 142 -3.14 4.65 -9.02
CA TYR A 142 -3.18 6.10 -9.00
C TYR A 142 -3.72 6.63 -10.32
N LEU A 143 -4.88 7.31 -10.27
CA LEU A 143 -5.57 7.86 -11.43
C LEU A 143 -5.41 9.39 -11.46
N PRO A 144 -4.45 9.94 -12.25
CA PRO A 144 -4.16 11.36 -12.24
C PRO A 144 -5.39 12.24 -12.43
N GLY A 145 -5.52 13.26 -11.58
CA GLY A 145 -6.66 14.19 -11.59
C GLY A 145 -7.96 13.64 -10.98
N ARG A 146 -7.98 12.37 -10.52
CA ARG A 146 -9.15 11.75 -9.92
C ARG A 146 -8.92 11.35 -8.48
N PHE A 147 -8.25 10.23 -8.24
CA PHE A 147 -7.99 9.67 -6.91
C PHE A 147 -6.86 8.63 -6.98
N GLY A 148 -6.40 8.22 -5.83
CA GLY A 148 -5.55 7.03 -5.67
C GLY A 148 -6.06 6.13 -4.57
N VAL A 149 -5.62 4.87 -4.62
CA VAL A 149 -5.83 3.85 -3.58
C VAL A 149 -4.51 3.18 -3.29
N ARG A 150 -4.13 3.09 -2.02
CA ARG A 150 -3.06 2.23 -1.50
C ARG A 150 -3.55 1.53 -0.25
N ILE A 151 -3.24 0.25 -0.13
CA ILE A 151 -3.51 -0.56 1.06
C ILE A 151 -2.22 -1.29 1.40
N GLU A 152 -1.73 -1.11 2.61
CA GLU A 152 -0.42 -1.55 3.04
C GLU A 152 -0.45 -2.19 4.41
N ASP A 153 0.31 -3.27 4.54
CA ASP A 153 0.70 -3.86 5.81
C ASP A 153 2.20 -4.20 5.79
N MET A 154 2.85 -4.14 6.95
CA MET A 154 4.13 -4.79 7.16
C MET A 154 3.92 -6.27 7.45
N VAL A 155 4.83 -7.11 6.95
CA VAL A 155 4.85 -8.56 7.21
C VAL A 155 6.24 -9.03 7.61
N LEU A 156 6.28 -9.97 8.55
CA LEU A 156 7.48 -10.73 8.89
C LEU A 156 7.53 -11.98 8.00
N LEU A 157 8.58 -12.09 7.17
CA LEU A 157 8.76 -13.23 6.28
C LEU A 157 9.25 -14.46 7.04
N GLN A 158 8.56 -15.58 6.83
CA GLN A 158 8.87 -16.89 7.41
C GLN A 158 9.15 -17.90 6.28
N PRO A 159 9.76 -19.05 6.55
CA PRO A 159 10.01 -20.07 5.54
C PRO A 159 8.74 -20.53 4.79
N ASP A 160 7.64 -20.68 5.51
CA ASP A 160 6.39 -21.26 5.00
C ASP A 160 5.26 -20.22 4.80
N GLY A 161 5.58 -18.93 4.87
CA GLY A 161 4.58 -17.86 4.71
C GLY A 161 5.04 -16.52 5.25
N ALA A 162 4.08 -15.66 5.60
CA ALA A 162 4.35 -14.37 6.23
C ALA A 162 3.35 -14.08 7.35
N LEU A 163 3.83 -13.46 8.43
CA LEU A 163 2.99 -12.99 9.52
C LEU A 163 2.70 -11.50 9.32
N SER A 164 1.43 -11.15 9.12
CA SER A 164 1.03 -9.74 9.11
C SER A 164 1.18 -9.12 10.49
N LEU A 165 1.84 -7.96 10.55
CA LEU A 165 2.04 -7.20 11.79
C LEU A 165 0.92 -6.16 12.01
N ALA A 166 0.04 -5.96 11.04
CA ALA A 166 -1.11 -5.05 11.12
C ALA A 166 -2.40 -5.82 11.42
N THR A 167 -3.21 -5.26 12.31
CA THR A 167 -4.53 -5.82 12.68
C THR A 167 -5.70 -4.91 12.29
N SER A 168 -5.44 -3.71 11.78
CA SER A 168 -6.48 -2.77 11.37
C SER A 168 -7.26 -3.27 10.16
N SER A 169 -8.57 -3.01 10.16
CA SER A 169 -9.47 -3.40 9.06
C SER A 169 -8.99 -2.89 7.72
N LYS A 170 -9.15 -3.71 6.70
CA LYS A 170 -8.95 -3.37 5.27
C LYS A 170 -10.28 -3.25 4.53
N ALA A 171 -11.41 -3.21 5.21
CA ALA A 171 -12.69 -2.83 4.59
C ALA A 171 -12.69 -1.32 4.26
N LEU A 172 -13.35 -0.94 3.17
CA LEU A 172 -13.51 0.49 2.85
C LEU A 172 -14.38 1.17 3.91
N ILE A 173 -13.72 1.92 4.79
CA ILE A 173 -14.39 2.72 5.82
C ILE A 173 -14.97 3.97 5.17
N ARG A 174 -16.25 4.22 5.40
CA ARG A 174 -16.94 5.45 5.01
C ARG A 174 -17.10 6.36 6.22
N VAL A 175 -16.47 7.52 6.16
CA VAL A 175 -16.57 8.56 7.17
C VAL A 175 -17.71 9.49 6.76
N ALA A 176 -18.59 9.86 7.69
CA ALA A 176 -19.69 10.79 7.37
C ALA A 176 -19.13 12.09 6.78
N ALA A 177 -19.73 12.53 5.66
CA ALA A 177 -19.50 13.88 5.17
C ALA A 177 -20.18 14.87 6.15
N ALA A 178 -19.45 15.92 6.52
CA ALA A 178 -19.98 16.97 7.39
C ALA A 178 -21.00 17.85 6.63
#